data_407c396f0968c5d90fdea7b3fbf7b72b
#
_entry.id   407c396f0968c5d90fdea7b3fbf7b72b
#
_cell.length_a   1.000
_cell.length_b   1.000
_cell.length_c   1.000
_cell.angle_alpha   90.00
_cell.angle_beta   90.00
_cell.angle_gamma   90.00
#
_symmetry.space_group_name_H-M   'P 1'
#
loop_
_entity.id
_entity.type
_entity.pdbx_description
1 polymer ?
#
loop_
_entity_poly.entity_id
_entity_poly.type
_entity_poly.pdbx_seq_one_letter_code
_entity_poly.pdbx_strand_id
1 'polypeptide(L)'
;MLSSHNDVEAKKSRNKTILLIIAALFILAGAFFFVPAFTVLSISSRKNPEQCFYSIEGAKNGFCISYTHSVNKGRVHDFYKRTPDNRLILERTVFVSYGAGIPEPGETSGAVFTVLPYGYEISSLNRVLPELVMAVGLIAEHSIAFTDENDKVEETEHFLKDYFAPQTSLILKIKRTSLFDYIKTKKI
;
A
#
# COMPACT_ATOMS: atom_id res chain seq x y z
N MET A 1 57.62 0.89 38.58
CA MET A 1 56.75 -0.30 38.49
C MET A 1 55.26 0.03 38.57
N LEU A 2 54.84 1.11 39.20
CA LEU A 2 53.41 1.52 39.32
C LEU A 2 52.77 2.07 38.00
N SER A 3 53.55 2.66 37.11
CA SER A 3 53.04 3.24 35.81
C SER A 3 52.50 2.18 34.85
N SER A 4 53.14 1.02 34.78
CA SER A 4 52.76 -0.06 33.86
C SER A 4 51.41 -0.72 34.21
N HIS A 5 51.04 -0.76 35.49
CA HIS A 5 49.78 -1.37 35.95
C HIS A 5 48.58 -0.47 35.62
N ASN A 6 48.71 0.85 35.77
CA ASN A 6 47.65 1.82 35.45
C ASN A 6 47.35 1.86 33.94
N ASP A 7 48.38 1.73 33.11
CA ASP A 7 48.20 1.70 31.63
C ASP A 7 47.46 0.44 31.16
N VAL A 8 47.70 -0.71 31.80
CA VAL A 8 47.01 -1.96 31.49
C VAL A 8 45.54 -1.91 31.93
N GLU A 9 45.24 -1.34 33.07
CA GLU A 9 43.87 -1.17 33.56
C GLU A 9 43.09 -0.14 32.68
N ALA A 10 43.70 0.97 32.33
CA ALA A 10 43.10 1.95 31.43
C ALA A 10 42.80 1.36 30.05
N LYS A 11 43.70 0.55 29.48
CA LYS A 11 43.50 -0.16 28.20
C LYS A 11 42.37 -1.18 28.31
N LYS A 12 42.29 -1.94 29.43
CA LYS A 12 41.21 -2.92 29.68
C LYS A 12 39.85 -2.23 29.83
N SER A 13 39.79 -1.10 30.54
CA SER A 13 38.57 -0.29 30.66
C SER A 13 38.12 0.26 29.31
N ARG A 14 39.02 0.83 28.51
CA ARG A 14 38.75 1.34 27.17
C ARG A 14 38.20 0.25 26.23
N ASN A 15 38.80 -0.95 26.27
CA ASN A 15 38.35 -2.06 25.44
C ASN A 15 36.93 -2.53 25.83
N LYS A 16 36.59 -2.55 27.13
CA LYS A 16 35.24 -2.84 27.62
C LYS A 16 34.22 -1.80 27.12
N THR A 17 34.58 -0.52 27.18
CA THR A 17 33.73 0.57 26.70
C THR A 17 33.46 0.45 25.18
N ILE A 18 34.49 0.16 24.40
CA ILE A 18 34.37 -0.05 22.96
C ILE A 18 33.47 -1.25 22.67
N LEU A 19 33.64 -2.35 23.38
CA LEU A 19 32.80 -3.55 23.23
C LEU A 19 31.33 -3.25 23.54
N LEU A 20 31.05 -2.49 24.60
CA LEU A 20 29.70 -2.07 24.97
C LEU A 20 29.07 -1.17 23.89
N ILE A 21 29.84 -0.23 23.32
CA ILE A 21 29.36 0.62 22.22
C ILE A 21 29.02 -0.22 21.00
N ILE A 22 29.89 -1.16 20.64
CA ILE A 22 29.64 -2.06 19.50
C ILE A 22 28.38 -2.90 19.76
N ALA A 23 28.24 -3.47 20.95
CA ALA A 23 27.04 -4.24 21.31
C ALA A 23 25.76 -3.38 21.25
N ALA A 24 25.81 -2.15 21.75
CA ALA A 24 24.69 -1.21 21.67
C ALA A 24 24.32 -0.86 20.21
N LEU A 25 25.31 -0.66 19.34
CA LEU A 25 25.09 -0.41 17.92
C LEU A 25 24.44 -1.62 17.22
N PHE A 26 24.87 -2.85 17.54
CA PHE A 26 24.23 -4.07 17.04
C PHE A 26 22.79 -4.21 17.50
N ILE A 27 22.49 -3.90 18.76
CA ILE A 27 21.13 -3.94 19.31
C ILE A 27 20.26 -2.89 18.62
N LEU A 28 20.76 -1.67 18.42
CA LEU A 28 20.05 -0.59 17.72
C LEU A 28 19.77 -0.96 16.25
N ALA A 29 20.77 -1.51 15.55
CA ALA A 29 20.60 -1.97 14.17
C ALA A 29 19.57 -3.11 14.08
N GLY A 30 19.62 -4.09 15.01
CA GLY A 30 18.64 -5.15 15.12
C GLY A 30 17.24 -4.63 15.39
N ALA A 31 17.10 -3.69 16.33
CA ALA A 31 15.82 -3.06 16.63
C ALA A 31 15.25 -2.33 15.40
N PHE A 32 16.08 -1.57 14.68
CA PHE A 32 15.67 -0.90 13.45
C PHE A 32 15.13 -1.89 12.38
N PHE A 33 15.72 -3.07 12.30
CA PHE A 33 15.33 -4.10 11.33
C PHE A 33 13.92 -4.66 11.61
N PHE A 34 13.50 -4.73 12.88
CA PHE A 34 12.22 -5.29 13.30
C PHE A 34 11.14 -4.25 13.64
N VAL A 35 11.52 -2.97 13.81
CA VAL A 35 10.54 -1.92 14.11
C VAL A 35 9.72 -1.63 12.84
N PRO A 36 8.36 -1.51 12.92
CA PRO A 36 7.50 -1.13 11.80
C PRO A 36 7.72 0.33 11.39
N ALA A 37 8.70 0.59 10.53
CA ALA A 37 9.10 1.93 10.08
C ALA A 37 8.53 2.30 8.71
N PHE A 38 8.20 1.31 7.87
CA PHE A 38 7.73 1.52 6.50
C PHE A 38 6.22 1.48 6.42
N THR A 39 5.64 2.35 5.61
CA THR A 39 4.22 2.32 5.28
C THR A 39 4.05 1.71 3.89
N VAL A 40 3.18 0.71 3.77
CA VAL A 40 2.92 -0.02 2.53
C VAL A 40 1.42 -0.18 2.29
N LEU A 41 1.04 -0.25 1.02
CA LEU A 41 -0.20 -0.86 0.60
C LEU A 41 -0.01 -2.38 0.67
N SER A 42 -0.84 -3.04 1.46
CA SER A 42 -0.87 -4.50 1.60
C SER A 42 -2.07 -5.03 0.83
N ILE A 43 -1.82 -5.96 -0.09
CA ILE A 43 -2.84 -6.68 -0.86
C ILE A 43 -2.75 -8.13 -0.45
N SER A 44 -3.75 -8.65 0.25
CA SER A 44 -3.69 -10.01 0.80
C SER A 44 -4.98 -10.79 0.60
N SER A 45 -4.86 -12.10 0.48
CA SER A 45 -6.02 -12.99 0.53
C SER A 45 -6.63 -12.99 1.92
N ARG A 46 -7.95 -12.82 2.01
CA ARG A 46 -8.68 -12.86 3.29
C ARG A 46 -8.62 -14.23 3.96
N LYS A 47 -8.63 -15.30 3.17
CA LYS A 47 -8.58 -16.69 3.69
C LYS A 47 -7.17 -17.18 3.95
N ASN A 48 -6.18 -16.66 3.20
CA ASN A 48 -4.77 -17.00 3.35
C ASN A 48 -3.93 -15.73 3.44
N PRO A 49 -3.79 -15.11 4.62
CA PRO A 49 -3.08 -13.84 4.79
C PRO A 49 -1.58 -13.89 4.45
N GLU A 50 -0.99 -15.09 4.38
CA GLU A 50 0.42 -15.27 3.95
C GLU A 50 0.59 -15.01 2.44
N GLN A 51 -0.47 -15.22 1.66
CA GLN A 51 -0.53 -14.79 0.27
C GLN A 51 -0.76 -13.28 0.23
N CYS A 52 0.34 -12.54 0.34
CA CYS A 52 0.36 -11.10 0.49
C CYS A 52 1.41 -10.47 -0.41
N PHE A 53 1.09 -9.28 -0.93
CA PHE A 53 1.98 -8.44 -1.73
C PHE A 53 2.01 -7.03 -1.13
N TYR A 54 3.18 -6.37 -1.22
CA TYR A 54 3.38 -5.02 -0.74
C TYR A 54 3.78 -4.07 -1.86
N SER A 55 3.24 -2.85 -1.81
CA SER A 55 3.67 -1.72 -2.61
C SER A 55 3.92 -0.50 -1.73
N ILE A 56 5.12 0.08 -1.83
CA ILE A 56 5.42 1.39 -1.23
C ILE A 56 4.79 2.50 -2.07
N GLU A 57 4.87 2.38 -3.40
CA GLU A 57 4.30 3.34 -4.35
C GLU A 57 2.81 3.54 -4.09
N GLY A 58 2.04 2.45 -4.02
CA GLY A 58 0.61 2.49 -3.73
C GLY A 58 0.26 3.12 -2.38
N ALA A 59 1.15 3.03 -1.39
CA ALA A 59 0.96 3.70 -0.11
C ALA A 59 1.38 5.17 -0.12
N LYS A 60 2.35 5.56 -0.97
CA LYS A 60 2.90 6.92 -1.04
C LYS A 60 2.05 7.81 -1.93
N ASN A 61 1.82 7.39 -3.15
CA ASN A 61 1.22 8.21 -4.20
C ASN A 61 -0.25 7.87 -4.46
N GLY A 62 -0.68 6.64 -4.13
CA GLY A 62 -2.01 6.13 -4.41
C GLY A 62 -2.02 5.04 -5.47
N PHE A 63 -3.20 4.54 -5.76
CA PHE A 63 -3.40 3.48 -6.75
C PHE A 63 -4.79 3.56 -7.38
N CYS A 64 -4.91 2.96 -8.55
CA CYS A 64 -6.15 2.81 -9.28
C CYS A 64 -6.55 1.32 -9.31
N ILE A 65 -7.77 1.00 -8.92
CA ILE A 65 -8.39 -0.31 -9.18
C ILE A 65 -9.25 -0.15 -10.42
N SER A 66 -8.95 -0.96 -11.43
CA SER A 66 -9.72 -0.99 -12.66
C SER A 66 -10.47 -2.32 -12.81
N TYR A 67 -11.69 -2.26 -13.33
CA TYR A 67 -12.48 -3.46 -13.57
C TYR A 67 -13.50 -3.25 -14.70
N THR A 68 -13.94 -4.33 -15.33
CA THR A 68 -15.02 -4.33 -16.30
C THR A 68 -16.35 -4.47 -15.58
N HIS A 69 -17.23 -3.49 -15.78
CA HIS A 69 -18.55 -3.50 -15.17
C HIS A 69 -19.40 -4.67 -15.70
N SER A 70 -20.08 -5.38 -14.81
CA SER A 70 -20.78 -6.63 -15.17
C SER A 70 -21.94 -6.45 -16.16
N VAL A 71 -22.63 -5.31 -16.11
CA VAL A 71 -23.82 -5.04 -16.91
C VAL A 71 -23.47 -4.33 -18.21
N ASN A 72 -22.89 -3.12 -18.14
CA ASN A 72 -22.62 -2.29 -19.29
C ASN A 72 -21.31 -2.60 -20.02
N LYS A 73 -20.48 -3.52 -19.46
CA LYS A 73 -19.18 -3.94 -20.00
C LYS A 73 -18.14 -2.81 -20.17
N GLY A 74 -18.44 -1.62 -19.68
CA GLY A 74 -17.50 -0.50 -19.66
C GLY A 74 -16.42 -0.70 -18.59
N ARG A 75 -15.24 -0.13 -18.83
CA ARG A 75 -14.18 -0.07 -17.79
C ARG A 75 -14.56 0.98 -16.75
N VAL A 76 -14.30 0.64 -15.50
CA VAL A 76 -14.39 1.53 -14.35
C VAL A 76 -13.02 1.62 -13.71
N HIS A 77 -12.63 2.80 -13.26
CA HIS A 77 -11.35 3.13 -12.66
C HIS A 77 -11.60 3.87 -11.36
N ASP A 78 -11.35 3.22 -10.23
CA ASP A 78 -11.51 3.77 -8.88
C ASP A 78 -10.15 4.18 -8.32
N PHE A 79 -9.98 5.46 -7.98
CA PHE A 79 -8.71 6.03 -7.53
C PHE A 79 -8.69 6.20 -6.02
N TYR A 80 -7.71 5.56 -5.42
CA TYR A 80 -7.52 5.53 -3.97
C TYR A 80 -6.21 6.20 -3.56
N LYS A 81 -6.26 6.91 -2.43
CA LYS A 81 -5.09 7.46 -1.75
C LYS A 81 -5.07 7.04 -0.27
N ARG A 82 -3.95 7.34 0.37
CA ARG A 82 -3.78 7.15 1.81
C ARG A 82 -4.17 8.41 2.55
N THR A 83 -4.95 8.27 3.60
CA THR A 83 -5.20 9.35 4.58
C THR A 83 -4.03 9.47 5.57
N PRO A 84 -3.88 10.61 6.28
CA PRO A 84 -2.83 10.76 7.30
C PRO A 84 -2.86 9.71 8.42
N ASP A 85 -4.04 9.16 8.73
CA ASP A 85 -4.25 8.12 9.74
C ASP A 85 -4.19 6.68 9.18
N ASN A 86 -3.58 6.52 7.98
CA ASN A 86 -3.35 5.23 7.31
C ASN A 86 -4.62 4.46 6.94
N ARG A 87 -5.70 5.15 6.61
CA ARG A 87 -6.87 4.57 5.94
C ARG A 87 -6.80 4.81 4.44
N LEU A 88 -7.66 4.16 3.69
CA LEU A 88 -7.88 4.44 2.27
C LEU A 88 -8.93 5.53 2.12
N ILE A 89 -8.80 6.34 1.08
CA ILE A 89 -9.81 7.29 0.63
C ILE A 89 -10.03 7.08 -0.86
N LEU A 90 -11.27 6.79 -1.26
CA LEU A 90 -11.70 6.83 -2.65
C LEU A 90 -11.94 8.30 -3.00
N GLU A 91 -11.10 8.86 -3.86
CA GLU A 91 -11.17 10.27 -4.25
C GLU A 91 -12.05 10.48 -5.46
N ARG A 92 -11.91 9.62 -6.48
CA ARG A 92 -12.66 9.74 -7.73
C ARG A 92 -12.86 8.38 -8.39
N THR A 93 -13.89 8.31 -9.22
CA THR A 93 -14.16 7.19 -10.12
C THR A 93 -14.35 7.70 -11.54
N VAL A 94 -13.80 6.96 -12.51
CA VAL A 94 -13.95 7.22 -13.95
C VAL A 94 -14.61 6.01 -14.58
N PHE A 95 -15.63 6.22 -15.42
CA PHE A 95 -16.39 5.14 -16.03
C PHE A 95 -16.90 5.54 -17.42
N VAL A 96 -17.11 4.55 -18.30
CA VAL A 96 -17.52 4.78 -19.68
C VAL A 96 -19.02 5.02 -19.82
N SER A 97 -19.82 4.31 -19.03
CA SER A 97 -21.27 4.44 -19.03
C SER A 97 -21.87 4.12 -17.68
N TYR A 98 -23.02 4.69 -17.37
CA TYR A 98 -23.74 4.42 -16.14
C TYR A 98 -24.18 2.96 -16.02
N GLY A 99 -24.30 2.49 -14.78
CA GLY A 99 -24.77 1.17 -14.43
C GLY A 99 -24.93 1.01 -12.92
N ALA A 100 -25.56 -0.08 -12.50
CA ALA A 100 -25.76 -0.35 -11.09
C ALA A 100 -24.45 -0.39 -10.30
N GLY A 101 -24.40 0.35 -9.19
CA GLY A 101 -23.20 0.44 -8.33
C GLY A 101 -22.23 1.57 -8.71
N ILE A 102 -22.47 2.31 -9.78
CA ILE A 102 -21.77 3.56 -10.07
C ILE A 102 -22.48 4.69 -9.31
N PRO A 103 -21.75 5.54 -8.56
CA PRO A 103 -22.35 6.67 -7.85
C PRO A 103 -23.10 7.58 -8.84
N GLU A 104 -24.28 8.06 -8.44
CA GLU A 104 -24.98 9.06 -9.23
C GLU A 104 -24.57 10.50 -8.83
N PRO A 105 -24.66 11.46 -9.78
CA PRO A 105 -24.47 12.86 -9.45
C PRO A 105 -25.43 13.28 -8.32
N GLY A 106 -24.87 13.75 -7.20
CA GLY A 106 -25.65 14.21 -6.05
C GLY A 106 -25.82 13.17 -4.92
N GLU A 107 -25.48 11.90 -5.11
CA GLU A 107 -25.51 10.92 -4.00
C GLU A 107 -24.45 11.24 -2.93
N THR A 108 -23.33 11.85 -3.31
CA THR A 108 -22.29 12.27 -2.37
C THR A 108 -22.23 13.80 -2.33
N SER A 109 -22.50 14.36 -1.16
CA SER A 109 -22.41 15.80 -0.94
C SER A 109 -21.00 16.32 -1.26
N GLY A 110 -20.90 17.32 -2.13
CA GLY A 110 -19.64 17.94 -2.55
C GLY A 110 -18.92 17.20 -3.69
N ALA A 111 -19.43 16.06 -4.17
CA ALA A 111 -18.88 15.40 -5.34
C ALA A 111 -19.11 16.23 -6.61
N VAL A 112 -18.10 16.22 -7.50
CA VAL A 112 -18.12 16.96 -8.75
C VAL A 112 -18.24 15.94 -9.89
N PHE A 113 -19.27 16.13 -10.72
CA PHE A 113 -19.50 15.34 -11.92
C PHE A 113 -18.94 16.05 -13.15
N THR A 114 -18.14 15.33 -13.93
CA THR A 114 -17.50 15.85 -15.15
C THR A 114 -17.75 14.90 -16.32
N VAL A 115 -18.18 15.44 -17.46
CA VAL A 115 -18.27 14.69 -18.72
C VAL A 115 -16.91 14.74 -19.40
N LEU A 116 -16.36 13.57 -19.70
CA LEU A 116 -15.09 13.41 -20.41
C LEU A 116 -15.35 13.01 -21.87
N PRO A 117 -14.40 13.19 -22.79
CA PRO A 117 -14.55 12.77 -24.19
C PRO A 117 -14.81 11.27 -24.36
N TYR A 118 -14.44 10.46 -23.39
CA TYR A 118 -14.52 8.99 -23.43
C TYR A 118 -15.33 8.39 -22.25
N GLY A 119 -16.10 9.21 -21.53
CA GLY A 119 -16.89 8.74 -20.40
C GLY A 119 -17.20 9.83 -19.38
N TYR A 120 -17.19 9.47 -18.12
CA TYR A 120 -17.60 10.32 -17.02
C TYR A 120 -16.62 10.19 -15.84
N GLU A 121 -16.45 11.26 -15.10
CA GLU A 121 -15.72 11.27 -13.83
C GLU A 121 -16.62 11.80 -12.71
N ILE A 122 -16.58 11.16 -11.57
CA ILE A 122 -17.07 11.71 -10.31
C ILE A 122 -15.86 11.86 -9.39
N SER A 123 -15.53 13.10 -9.07
CA SER A 123 -14.41 13.45 -8.19
C SER A 123 -14.89 14.03 -6.86
N SER A 124 -13.97 14.26 -5.93
CA SER A 124 -14.28 14.74 -4.57
C SER A 124 -15.22 13.81 -3.80
N LEU A 125 -15.17 12.51 -4.07
CA LEU A 125 -15.98 11.50 -3.36
C LEU A 125 -15.62 11.44 -1.88
N ASN A 126 -14.35 11.62 -1.54
CA ASN A 126 -13.82 11.68 -0.17
C ASN A 126 -14.30 10.52 0.74
N ARG A 127 -14.58 9.36 0.15
CA ARG A 127 -15.08 8.19 0.86
C ARG A 127 -13.95 7.45 1.56
N VAL A 128 -13.88 7.62 2.87
CA VAL A 128 -12.84 6.99 3.70
C VAL A 128 -13.24 5.58 4.10
N LEU A 129 -12.30 4.65 3.92
CA LEU A 129 -12.46 3.22 4.21
C LEU A 129 -11.28 2.74 5.07
N PRO A 130 -11.51 1.93 6.13
CA PRO A 130 -10.41 1.31 6.87
C PRO A 130 -9.63 0.31 6.01
N GLU A 131 -10.33 -0.37 5.11
CA GLU A 131 -9.79 -1.32 4.14
C GLU A 131 -10.75 -1.44 2.95
N LEU A 132 -10.23 -1.81 1.79
CA LEU A 132 -11.02 -2.18 0.62
C LEU A 132 -11.09 -3.71 0.56
N VAL A 133 -12.31 -4.24 0.60
CA VAL A 133 -12.58 -5.67 0.42
C VAL A 133 -13.19 -5.90 -0.95
N MET A 134 -12.55 -6.76 -1.75
CA MET A 134 -13.03 -7.08 -3.09
C MET A 134 -12.75 -8.55 -3.43
N ALA A 135 -13.43 -9.09 -4.42
CA ALA A 135 -13.15 -10.43 -4.97
C ALA A 135 -12.44 -10.31 -6.33
N VAL A 136 -11.49 -11.22 -6.60
CA VAL A 136 -10.91 -11.35 -7.94
C VAL A 136 -11.99 -11.91 -8.87
N GLY A 137 -12.55 -11.06 -9.74
CA GLY A 137 -13.65 -11.46 -10.63
C GLY A 137 -13.18 -12.41 -11.73
N LEU A 138 -14.06 -13.31 -12.14
CA LEU A 138 -13.83 -14.19 -13.30
C LEU A 138 -13.85 -13.42 -14.63
N ILE A 139 -14.74 -12.42 -14.75
CA ILE A 139 -15.02 -11.69 -15.99
C ILE A 139 -14.63 -10.22 -15.84
N ALA A 140 -14.61 -9.71 -14.62
CA ALA A 140 -14.41 -8.28 -14.36
C ALA A 140 -12.96 -7.80 -14.63
N GLU A 141 -12.02 -8.72 -14.83
CA GLU A 141 -10.62 -8.39 -15.15
C GLU A 141 -10.03 -7.31 -14.23
N HIS A 142 -10.19 -7.52 -12.92
CA HIS A 142 -9.67 -6.57 -11.93
C HIS A 142 -8.15 -6.41 -12.07
N SER A 143 -7.69 -5.18 -12.16
CA SER A 143 -6.29 -4.81 -12.17
C SER A 143 -6.01 -3.70 -11.16
N ILE A 144 -4.76 -3.57 -10.79
CA ILE A 144 -4.22 -2.46 -10.01
C ILE A 144 -3.11 -1.79 -10.80
N ALA A 145 -3.09 -0.46 -10.82
CA ALA A 145 -1.99 0.36 -11.30
C ALA A 145 -1.65 1.42 -10.24
N PHE A 146 -0.38 1.80 -10.14
CA PHE A 146 0.02 2.81 -9.17
C PHE A 146 -0.01 4.19 -9.80
N THR A 147 -0.15 5.21 -8.98
CA THR A 147 -0.08 6.60 -9.41
C THR A 147 1.28 7.18 -9.06
N ASP A 148 1.76 8.11 -9.86
CA ASP A 148 2.94 8.91 -9.56
C ASP A 148 2.58 10.11 -8.64
N GLU A 149 3.56 10.94 -8.31
CA GLU A 149 3.37 12.14 -7.47
C GLU A 149 2.50 13.23 -8.12
N ASN A 150 2.22 13.11 -9.43
CA ASN A 150 1.34 14.02 -10.19
C ASN A 150 -0.06 13.40 -10.44
N ASP A 151 -0.43 12.35 -9.72
CA ASP A 151 -1.68 11.60 -9.88
C ASP A 151 -1.86 10.94 -11.26
N LYS A 152 -0.78 10.80 -12.03
CA LYS A 152 -0.79 10.08 -13.29
C LYS A 152 -0.67 8.59 -13.02
N VAL A 153 -1.56 7.80 -13.62
CA VAL A 153 -1.52 6.34 -13.55
C VAL A 153 -0.35 5.84 -14.39
N GLU A 154 0.41 4.91 -13.85
CA GLU A 154 1.44 4.18 -14.59
C GLU A 154 0.83 3.41 -15.77
N GLU A 155 1.60 3.24 -16.84
CA GLU A 155 1.15 2.47 -18.02
C GLU A 155 1.00 0.98 -17.73
N THR A 156 1.68 0.47 -16.70
CA THR A 156 1.65 -0.93 -16.33
C THR A 156 0.47 -1.23 -15.42
N GLU A 157 -0.49 -2.01 -15.93
CA GLU A 157 -1.56 -2.61 -15.12
C GLU A 157 -1.16 -4.02 -14.65
N HIS A 158 -1.31 -4.28 -13.36
CA HIS A 158 -1.12 -5.60 -12.76
C HIS A 158 -2.48 -6.28 -12.60
N PHE A 159 -2.76 -7.29 -13.42
CA PHE A 159 -4.01 -8.03 -13.32
C PHE A 159 -4.01 -8.91 -12.07
N LEU A 160 -5.02 -8.74 -11.20
CA LEU A 160 -5.08 -9.44 -9.91
C LEU A 160 -5.21 -10.96 -10.08
N LYS A 161 -5.71 -11.44 -11.22
CA LYS A 161 -5.76 -12.86 -11.57
C LYS A 161 -4.38 -13.52 -11.74
N ASP A 162 -3.34 -12.73 -11.99
CA ASP A 162 -1.96 -13.23 -12.15
C ASP A 162 -1.29 -13.47 -10.78
N TYR A 163 -1.85 -12.91 -9.72
CA TYR A 163 -1.35 -12.97 -8.34
C TYR A 163 -2.23 -13.82 -7.43
N PHE A 164 -3.53 -13.89 -7.72
CA PHE A 164 -4.53 -14.56 -6.89
C PHE A 164 -5.50 -15.37 -7.75
N ALA A 165 -5.86 -16.55 -7.27
CA ALA A 165 -6.86 -17.37 -7.95
C ALA A 165 -8.20 -16.61 -8.09
N PRO A 166 -8.95 -16.83 -9.17
CA PRO A 166 -10.28 -16.28 -9.33
C PRO A 166 -11.19 -16.56 -8.11
N GLN A 167 -12.09 -15.63 -7.81
CA GLN A 167 -13.00 -15.64 -6.64
C GLN A 167 -12.30 -15.55 -5.28
N THR A 168 -10.98 -15.32 -5.23
CA THR A 168 -10.31 -15.02 -3.97
C THR A 168 -10.80 -13.67 -3.44
N SER A 169 -11.27 -13.66 -2.20
CA SER A 169 -11.58 -12.41 -1.48
C SER A 169 -10.28 -11.76 -1.02
N LEU A 170 -10.05 -10.54 -1.43
CA LEU A 170 -8.87 -9.74 -1.11
C LEU A 170 -9.20 -8.66 -0.09
N ILE A 171 -8.19 -8.30 0.70
CA ILE A 171 -8.16 -7.12 1.56
C ILE A 171 -7.00 -6.24 1.10
N LEU A 172 -7.31 -5.01 0.71
CA LEU A 172 -6.33 -3.97 0.43
C LEU A 172 -6.38 -2.95 1.57
N LYS A 173 -5.23 -2.68 2.20
CA LYS A 173 -5.14 -1.72 3.29
C LYS A 173 -3.77 -1.11 3.43
N ILE A 174 -3.72 0.08 3.98
CA ILE A 174 -2.46 0.71 4.38
C ILE A 174 -2.04 0.15 5.75
N LYS A 175 -0.78 -0.27 5.85
CA LYS A 175 -0.22 -0.73 7.13
C LYS A 175 1.24 -0.32 7.28
N ARG A 176 1.70 -0.28 8.52
CA ARG A 176 3.13 -0.18 8.81
C ARG A 176 3.75 -1.57 8.85
N THR A 177 4.95 -1.69 8.33
CA THR A 177 5.72 -2.95 8.29
C THR A 177 7.17 -2.71 8.67
N SER A 178 7.85 -3.73 9.19
CA SER A 178 9.28 -3.71 9.46
C SER A 178 10.08 -3.90 8.17
N LEU A 179 11.36 -3.57 8.19
CA LEU A 179 12.25 -3.86 7.06
C LEU A 179 12.33 -5.37 6.82
N PHE A 180 12.35 -6.18 7.88
CA PHE A 180 12.35 -7.64 7.79
C PHE A 180 11.14 -8.17 7.04
N ASP A 181 9.92 -7.78 7.46
CA ASP A 181 8.69 -8.22 6.81
C ASP A 181 8.58 -7.67 5.39
N TYR A 182 9.04 -6.43 5.16
CA TYR A 182 9.06 -5.85 3.82
C TYR A 182 9.94 -6.65 2.87
N ILE A 183 11.16 -7.03 3.26
CA ILE A 183 12.08 -7.81 2.41
C ILE A 183 11.51 -9.21 2.13
N LYS A 184 10.91 -9.85 3.14
CA LYS A 184 10.38 -11.21 3.03
C LYS A 184 9.11 -11.31 2.18
N THR A 185 8.29 -10.26 2.15
CA THR A 185 7.03 -10.23 1.41
C THR A 185 7.25 -9.91 -0.06
N LYS A 186 6.50 -10.55 -0.95
CA LYS A 186 6.52 -10.28 -2.40
C LYS A 186 6.08 -8.85 -2.70
N LYS A 187 6.54 -8.32 -3.82
CA LYS A 187 6.17 -6.99 -4.34
C LYS A 187 5.26 -7.14 -5.55
N ILE A 188 4.45 -6.11 -5.75
CA ILE A 188 3.62 -5.92 -6.91
C ILE A 188 3.90 -4.55 -7.45
#